data_2d90f6ca053060e0baca4c4ffec44be1
#
_entry.id   2d90f6ca053060e0baca4c4ffec44be1
#
_cell.length_a   1.000
_cell.length_b   1.000
_cell.length_c   1.000
_cell.angle_alpha   90.00
_cell.angle_beta   90.00
_cell.angle_gamma   90.00
#
_symmetry.space_group_name_H-M   'P 1'
#
loop_
_entity.id
_entity.type
_entity.pdbx_description
1 polymer ?
#
loop_
_entity_poly.entity_id
_entity_poly.type
_entity_poly.pdbx_seq_one_letter_code
_entity_poly.pdbx_strand_id
1 'polypeptide(L)'
;ETVLSELGPEEGAALCAALDTEPPVSVRLNPAKCAGAAEPGAVQDGTGAAPGGYGSPQGSSGTDVPAPLPVLQNADGRVPWCADGYYLAVRPQFTFDSDFHAGAYYVQEASSQFVGRLMGGEGVAGKRILDLCAAPGGKTTLYASLAGPDGLVVANEIDRRRAQVLADNVRKWGTGNVAVTTCEPRQLGDFEAWFDMVAVDAPCSGEGMFRKDAQARAEWSEGNVKL
;
A
#
# COMPACT_ATOMS: atom_id res chain seq x y z
N GLU A 1 -8.92 6.22 27.67
CA GLU A 1 -8.28 5.84 28.95
C GLU A 1 -7.14 4.85 28.73
N THR A 2 -7.34 3.77 27.96
CA THR A 2 -6.32 2.74 27.66
C THR A 2 -5.06 3.35 27.00
N VAL A 3 -5.23 4.19 25.99
CA VAL A 3 -4.11 4.86 25.29
C VAL A 3 -3.27 5.72 26.24
N LEU A 4 -3.92 6.46 27.14
CA LEU A 4 -3.22 7.28 28.13
C LEU A 4 -2.49 6.43 29.18
N SER A 5 -3.02 5.26 29.51
CA SER A 5 -2.40 4.35 30.48
C SER A 5 -1.19 3.61 29.91
N GLU A 6 -1.20 3.31 28.60
CA GLU A 6 -0.12 2.57 27.94
C GLU A 6 1.03 3.47 27.45
N LEU A 7 0.71 4.61 26.87
CA LEU A 7 1.69 5.54 26.30
C LEU A 7 2.13 6.65 27.27
N GLY A 8 1.43 6.78 28.40
CA GLY A 8 1.59 7.91 29.31
C GLY A 8 0.78 9.14 28.88
N PRO A 9 0.65 10.14 29.77
CA PRO A 9 -0.28 11.25 29.57
C PRO A 9 0.10 12.16 28.38
N GLU A 10 1.39 12.35 28.12
CA GLU A 10 1.87 13.27 27.08
C GLU A 10 1.73 12.64 25.68
N GLU A 11 2.30 11.46 25.46
CA GLU A 11 2.22 10.76 24.16
C GLU A 11 0.80 10.31 23.87
N GLY A 12 0.05 9.84 24.86
CA GLY A 12 -1.34 9.46 24.73
C GLY A 12 -2.24 10.64 24.33
N ALA A 13 -2.03 11.83 24.92
CA ALA A 13 -2.75 13.04 24.52
C ALA A 13 -2.38 13.48 23.10
N ALA A 14 -1.12 13.41 22.72
CA ALA A 14 -0.65 13.72 21.38
C ALA A 14 -1.27 12.78 20.32
N LEU A 15 -1.33 11.48 20.62
CA LEU A 15 -2.01 10.51 19.74
C LEU A 15 -3.51 10.80 19.60
N CYS A 16 -4.21 11.08 20.72
CA CYS A 16 -5.62 11.43 20.67
C CYS A 16 -5.86 12.69 19.82
N ALA A 17 -5.04 13.72 20.00
CA ALA A 17 -5.14 14.95 19.20
C ALA A 17 -4.88 14.68 17.70
N ALA A 18 -3.91 13.81 17.37
CA ALA A 18 -3.64 13.41 16.00
C ALA A 18 -4.81 12.64 15.35
N LEU A 19 -5.54 11.85 16.12
CA LEU A 19 -6.74 11.14 15.65
C LEU A 19 -7.92 12.06 15.32
N ASP A 20 -7.93 13.28 15.84
CA ASP A 20 -8.96 14.28 15.57
C ASP A 20 -8.64 15.18 14.37
N THR A 21 -7.46 15.04 13.78
CA THR A 21 -7.08 15.74 12.54
C THR A 21 -7.54 14.98 11.30
N GLU A 22 -7.68 15.66 10.17
CA GLU A 22 -7.94 15.03 8.87
C GLU A 22 -6.81 14.04 8.52
N PRO A 23 -7.13 12.82 8.05
CA PRO A 23 -6.11 11.87 7.64
C PRO A 23 -5.36 12.40 6.40
N PRO A 24 -4.03 12.33 6.35
CA PRO A 24 -3.27 12.73 5.18
C PRO A 24 -3.65 11.84 3.99
N VAL A 25 -3.75 12.45 2.81
CA VAL A 25 -3.95 11.72 1.56
C VAL A 25 -2.59 11.26 1.05
N SER A 26 -2.50 10.02 0.62
CA SER A 26 -1.28 9.51 -0.01
C SER A 26 -1.59 8.55 -1.15
N VAL A 27 -0.65 8.47 -2.08
CA VAL A 27 -0.70 7.58 -3.24
C VAL A 27 0.59 6.78 -3.31
N ARG A 28 0.53 5.64 -3.95
CA ARG A 28 1.70 4.84 -4.30
C ARG A 28 1.74 4.65 -5.81
N LEU A 29 2.82 5.07 -6.45
CA LEU A 29 3.01 4.91 -7.88
C LEU A 29 3.19 3.44 -8.25
N ASN A 30 2.84 3.13 -9.49
CA ASN A 30 3.11 1.83 -10.08
C ASN A 30 4.48 1.88 -10.77
N PRO A 31 5.52 1.24 -10.21
CA PRO A 31 6.86 1.36 -10.75
C PRO A 31 6.98 0.81 -12.19
N ALA A 32 6.15 -0.18 -12.55
CA ALA A 32 6.14 -0.73 -13.91
C ALA A 32 5.55 0.21 -14.97
N LYS A 33 4.70 1.16 -14.55
CA LYS A 33 4.04 2.11 -15.46
C LYS A 33 4.60 3.53 -15.38
N CYS A 34 5.33 3.83 -14.30
CA CYS A 34 5.88 5.16 -14.03
C CYS A 34 7.40 5.17 -14.09
N ALA A 35 8.03 4.13 -14.63
CA ALA A 35 9.48 4.08 -14.83
C ALA A 35 9.91 5.26 -15.71
N GLY A 36 10.67 6.22 -15.11
CA GLY A 36 11.12 7.43 -15.79
C GLY A 36 10.22 8.67 -15.61
N ALA A 37 9.13 8.60 -14.84
CA ALA A 37 8.41 9.79 -14.45
C ALA A 37 9.33 10.70 -13.64
N ALA A 38 9.57 11.93 -14.14
CA ALA A 38 10.45 12.90 -13.49
C ALA A 38 9.91 13.25 -12.09
N GLU A 39 10.82 13.33 -11.13
CA GLU A 39 10.49 13.76 -9.77
C GLU A 39 10.00 15.22 -9.77
N PRO A 40 8.90 15.54 -9.07
CA PRO A 40 8.52 16.92 -8.88
C PRO A 40 9.59 17.61 -8.00
N GLY A 41 10.34 18.56 -8.58
CA GLY A 41 11.23 19.45 -7.85
C GLY A 41 12.40 18.76 -7.14
N ALA A 42 13.33 18.18 -7.88
CA ALA A 42 14.65 17.83 -7.35
C ALA A 42 15.39 19.12 -7.00
N VAL A 43 15.22 19.61 -5.79
CA VAL A 43 16.22 20.48 -5.15
C VAL A 43 17.46 19.60 -4.97
N GLN A 44 18.53 19.97 -5.63
CA GLN A 44 19.83 19.29 -5.50
C GLN A 44 20.38 19.59 -4.10
N ASP A 45 19.99 18.82 -3.11
CA ASP A 45 20.72 18.74 -1.86
C ASP A 45 21.75 17.62 -2.00
N GLY A 46 22.98 18.06 -2.28
CA GLY A 46 24.12 17.16 -2.33
C GLY A 46 24.46 16.66 -0.93
N THR A 47 23.95 15.52 -0.54
CA THR A 47 24.58 14.57 0.40
C THR A 47 23.66 13.39 0.62
N GLY A 48 24.12 12.18 0.31
CA GLY A 48 23.52 10.96 0.78
C GLY A 48 23.12 9.96 -0.31
N ALA A 49 24.02 9.03 -0.58
CA ALA A 49 23.76 7.87 -1.42
C ALA A 49 22.53 7.09 -0.92
N ALA A 50 21.52 6.94 -1.76
CA ALA A 50 20.44 5.99 -1.55
C ALA A 50 20.94 4.56 -1.82
N PRO A 51 20.71 3.58 -0.94
CA PRO A 51 21.04 2.19 -1.22
C PRO A 51 19.99 1.57 -2.15
N GLY A 52 20.46 0.98 -3.25
CA GLY A 52 19.75 -0.05 -3.99
C GLY A 52 18.68 0.39 -4.99
N GLY A 53 19.10 0.83 -6.17
CA GLY A 53 18.21 0.95 -7.32
C GLY A 53 17.98 -0.41 -7.97
N TYR A 54 16.72 -0.78 -8.22
CA TYR A 54 16.37 -1.87 -9.11
C TYR A 54 16.97 -1.59 -10.50
N GLY A 55 17.68 -2.59 -11.06
CA GLY A 55 18.28 -2.47 -12.38
C GLY A 55 17.26 -2.11 -13.44
N SER A 56 17.44 -0.93 -14.05
CA SER A 56 16.67 -0.50 -15.20
C SER A 56 17.05 -1.33 -16.43
N PRO A 57 16.12 -1.74 -17.28
CA PRO A 57 16.46 -2.26 -18.60
C PRO A 57 17.09 -1.14 -19.42
N GLN A 58 18.32 -1.35 -19.83
CA GLN A 58 19.02 -0.45 -20.76
C GLN A 58 18.37 -0.52 -22.16
N GLY A 59 17.96 0.62 -22.70
CA GLY A 59 17.68 0.75 -24.11
C GLY A 59 16.59 1.72 -24.49
N SER A 60 16.91 2.99 -24.59
CA SER A 60 16.62 3.84 -25.77
C SER A 60 17.12 5.26 -25.50
N SER A 61 18.02 5.72 -26.34
CA SER A 61 18.51 7.10 -26.39
C SER A 61 17.44 8.00 -27.05
N GLY A 62 16.52 8.49 -26.23
CA GLY A 62 15.57 9.52 -26.60
C GLY A 62 15.35 10.42 -25.40
N THR A 63 15.57 11.72 -25.56
CA THR A 63 15.46 12.76 -24.53
C THR A 63 14.02 13.12 -24.17
N ASP A 64 13.08 12.19 -24.28
CA ASP A 64 11.72 12.36 -23.79
C ASP A 64 11.68 11.95 -22.31
N VAL A 65 11.96 12.89 -21.42
CA VAL A 65 11.62 12.76 -19.99
C VAL A 65 10.09 12.75 -19.93
N PRO A 66 9.45 11.65 -19.50
CA PRO A 66 8.00 11.62 -19.38
C PRO A 66 7.53 12.76 -18.46
N ALA A 67 6.49 13.46 -18.85
CA ALA A 67 5.91 14.49 -18.01
C ALA A 67 5.51 13.86 -16.65
N PRO A 68 5.74 14.59 -15.53
CA PRO A 68 5.32 14.08 -14.22
C PRO A 68 3.82 13.83 -14.23
N LEU A 69 3.41 12.73 -13.58
CA LEU A 69 1.98 12.39 -13.46
C LEU A 69 1.22 13.59 -12.87
N PRO A 70 0.05 13.96 -13.42
CA PRO A 70 -0.75 15.09 -12.93
C PRO A 70 -1.03 15.04 -11.42
N VAL A 71 -1.24 13.85 -10.86
CA VAL A 71 -1.45 13.66 -9.42
C VAL A 71 -0.27 14.16 -8.58
N LEU A 72 0.96 14.08 -9.10
CA LEU A 72 2.17 14.52 -8.39
C LEU A 72 2.36 16.05 -8.40
N GLN A 73 1.59 16.82 -9.17
CA GLN A 73 1.59 18.27 -9.08
C GLN A 73 1.08 18.76 -7.71
N ASN A 74 0.32 17.90 -7.02
CA ASN A 74 -0.17 18.14 -5.65
C ASN A 74 0.67 17.41 -4.60
N ALA A 75 1.87 16.91 -4.93
CA ALA A 75 2.70 16.19 -3.97
C ALA A 75 3.18 17.15 -2.85
N ASP A 76 3.03 16.69 -1.61
CA ASP A 76 3.46 17.38 -0.37
C ASP A 76 4.51 16.52 0.37
N GLY A 77 5.43 15.96 -0.38
CA GLY A 77 6.52 15.15 0.13
C GLY A 77 6.39 13.65 -0.15
N ARG A 78 7.48 12.95 0.12
CA ARG A 78 7.56 11.49 -0.05
C ARG A 78 7.14 10.78 1.22
N VAL A 79 6.58 9.58 1.07
CA VAL A 79 6.38 8.65 2.18
C VAL A 79 7.75 8.04 2.54
N PRO A 80 8.29 8.29 3.76
CA PRO A 80 9.69 7.96 4.08
C PRO A 80 10.06 6.47 4.00
N TRP A 81 9.06 5.59 4.07
CA TRP A 81 9.25 4.14 4.06
C TRP A 81 8.81 3.46 2.76
N CYS A 82 8.39 4.23 1.76
CA CYS A 82 7.96 3.70 0.48
C CYS A 82 8.53 4.57 -0.66
N ALA A 83 9.46 4.01 -1.43
CA ALA A 83 10.12 4.74 -2.51
C ALA A 83 9.16 5.30 -3.56
N ASP A 84 8.03 4.61 -3.80
CA ASP A 84 7.00 5.03 -4.75
C ASP A 84 5.84 5.77 -4.08
N GLY A 85 5.95 6.07 -2.77
CA GLY A 85 4.90 6.69 -1.96
C GLY A 85 5.01 8.22 -1.89
N TYR A 86 3.88 8.90 -2.06
CA TYR A 86 3.78 10.37 -1.98
C TYR A 86 2.59 10.79 -1.15
N TYR A 87 2.79 11.81 -0.31
CA TYR A 87 1.69 12.56 0.29
C TYR A 87 1.16 13.58 -0.71
N LEU A 88 -0.12 13.91 -0.61
CA LEU A 88 -0.77 14.93 -1.42
C LEU A 88 -1.28 16.06 -0.51
N ALA A 89 -1.01 17.30 -0.88
CA ALA A 89 -1.47 18.48 -0.14
C ALA A 89 -3.01 18.59 -0.12
N VAL A 90 -3.67 18.17 -1.20
CA VAL A 90 -5.12 18.19 -1.36
C VAL A 90 -5.58 16.84 -1.93
N ARG A 91 -6.75 16.36 -1.46
CA ARG A 91 -7.37 15.15 -2.01
C ARG A 91 -8.00 15.45 -3.38
N PRO A 92 -7.47 14.88 -4.49
CA PRO A 92 -8.07 15.04 -5.81
C PRO A 92 -9.36 14.24 -5.95
N GLN A 93 -10.11 14.53 -7.01
CA GLN A 93 -11.24 13.69 -7.42
C GLN A 93 -10.74 12.54 -8.29
N PHE A 94 -10.21 11.51 -7.67
CA PHE A 94 -9.61 10.34 -8.33
C PHE A 94 -10.51 9.67 -9.37
N THR A 95 -11.84 9.79 -9.22
CA THR A 95 -12.82 9.18 -10.14
C THR A 95 -12.72 9.72 -11.57
N PHE A 96 -12.22 10.95 -11.74
CA PHE A 96 -12.06 11.59 -13.06
C PHE A 96 -10.61 11.57 -13.56
N ASP A 97 -9.72 10.90 -12.84
CA ASP A 97 -8.31 10.83 -13.19
C ASP A 97 -8.04 9.58 -14.07
N SER A 98 -7.65 9.82 -15.32
CA SER A 98 -7.32 8.76 -16.28
C SER A 98 -6.16 7.88 -15.81
N ASP A 99 -5.16 8.46 -15.15
CA ASP A 99 -3.98 7.74 -14.66
C ASP A 99 -4.33 6.82 -13.49
N PHE A 100 -5.28 7.23 -12.63
CA PHE A 100 -5.87 6.36 -11.62
C PHE A 100 -6.56 5.14 -12.26
N HIS A 101 -7.35 5.36 -13.30
CA HIS A 101 -8.03 4.27 -14.01
C HIS A 101 -7.07 3.40 -14.81
N ALA A 102 -6.00 3.96 -15.34
CA ALA A 102 -4.93 3.24 -16.00
C ALA A 102 -4.03 2.44 -15.01
N GLY A 103 -4.21 2.63 -13.71
CA GLY A 103 -3.40 1.97 -12.67
C GLY A 103 -1.97 2.46 -12.60
N ALA A 104 -1.73 3.72 -12.99
CA ALA A 104 -0.43 4.37 -12.83
C ALA A 104 -0.09 4.60 -11.34
N TYR A 105 -1.10 4.70 -10.49
CA TYR A 105 -0.94 4.77 -9.04
C TYR A 105 -2.12 4.11 -8.29
N TYR A 106 -1.91 3.82 -7.02
CA TYR A 106 -2.92 3.35 -6.08
C TYR A 106 -3.11 4.39 -4.97
N VAL A 107 -4.37 4.74 -4.66
CA VAL A 107 -4.68 5.58 -3.49
C VAL A 107 -4.55 4.71 -2.25
N GLN A 108 -3.47 4.88 -1.52
CA GLN A 108 -3.13 4.03 -0.37
C GLN A 108 -2.59 4.88 0.76
N GLU A 109 -3.08 4.63 1.97
CA GLU A 109 -2.54 5.30 3.16
C GLU A 109 -1.06 5.00 3.34
N ALA A 110 -0.32 6.02 3.76
CA ALA A 110 1.11 5.90 4.06
C ALA A 110 1.38 4.82 5.11
N SER A 111 0.54 4.72 6.16
CA SER A 111 0.63 3.66 7.17
C SER A 111 0.51 2.26 6.57
N SER A 112 -0.40 2.06 5.61
CA SER A 112 -0.55 0.79 4.90
C SER A 112 0.64 0.47 3.99
N GLN A 113 1.35 1.49 3.49
CA GLN A 113 2.56 1.30 2.71
C GLN A 113 3.75 0.84 3.57
N PHE A 114 3.71 1.10 4.89
CA PHE A 114 4.77 0.70 5.83
C PHE A 114 5.00 -0.81 5.90
N VAL A 115 3.98 -1.61 5.61
CA VAL A 115 4.11 -3.08 5.57
C VAL A 115 5.20 -3.55 4.60
N GLY A 116 5.42 -2.85 3.49
CA GLY A 116 6.51 -3.15 2.56
C GLY A 116 7.90 -3.02 3.19
N ARG A 117 8.07 -2.08 4.12
CA ARG A 117 9.30 -1.93 4.90
C ARG A 117 9.48 -3.08 5.89
N LEU A 118 8.39 -3.53 6.54
CA LEU A 118 8.41 -4.66 7.47
C LEU A 118 8.76 -5.98 6.78
N MET A 119 8.38 -6.15 5.52
CA MET A 119 8.69 -7.36 4.75
C MET A 119 10.16 -7.49 4.35
N GLY A 120 11.00 -6.48 4.62
CA GLY A 120 12.45 -6.57 4.40
C GLY A 120 12.95 -6.04 3.05
N GLY A 121 12.14 -5.25 2.34
CA GLY A 121 12.57 -4.56 1.12
C GLY A 121 13.08 -5.55 0.05
N GLU A 122 14.35 -5.49 -0.30
CA GLU A 122 14.98 -6.34 -1.34
C GLU A 122 14.90 -7.85 -1.06
N GLY A 123 14.74 -8.25 0.20
CA GLY A 123 14.57 -9.66 0.59
C GLY A 123 13.27 -10.31 0.10
N VAL A 124 12.37 -9.52 -0.50
CA VAL A 124 11.07 -9.99 -1.02
C VAL A 124 11.15 -10.41 -2.49
N ALA A 125 12.16 -9.97 -3.23
CA ALA A 125 12.31 -10.29 -4.65
C ALA A 125 12.34 -11.81 -4.89
N GLY A 126 11.55 -12.29 -5.85
CA GLY A 126 11.41 -13.69 -6.20
C GLY A 126 10.65 -14.56 -5.19
N LYS A 127 10.10 -14.00 -4.12
CA LYS A 127 9.40 -14.75 -3.07
C LYS A 127 7.96 -15.09 -3.43
N ARG A 128 7.48 -16.19 -2.85
CA ARG A 128 6.08 -16.61 -2.87
C ARG A 128 5.39 -16.10 -1.62
N ILE A 129 4.45 -15.20 -1.81
CA ILE A 129 3.77 -14.50 -0.73
C ILE A 129 2.30 -14.92 -0.72
N LEU A 130 1.78 -15.28 0.43
CA LEU A 130 0.35 -15.41 0.67
C LEU A 130 -0.17 -14.13 1.32
N ASP A 131 -1.10 -13.44 0.66
CA ASP A 131 -1.91 -12.35 1.22
C ASP A 131 -3.28 -12.92 1.58
N LEU A 132 -3.49 -13.23 2.87
CA LEU A 132 -4.59 -14.09 3.31
C LEU A 132 -5.96 -13.39 3.33
N CYS A 133 -5.99 -12.07 3.55
CA CYS A 133 -7.19 -11.23 3.61
C CYS A 133 -7.00 -10.03 2.69
N ALA A 134 -6.91 -10.28 1.37
CA ALA A 134 -6.25 -9.41 0.42
C ALA A 134 -7.06 -8.18 -0.05
N ALA A 135 -8.40 -8.26 -0.02
CA ALA A 135 -9.22 -7.17 -0.56
C ALA A 135 -9.11 -5.88 0.27
N PRO A 136 -9.08 -4.74 -0.40
CA PRO A 136 -9.33 -4.48 -1.83
C PRO A 136 -8.10 -4.57 -2.76
N GLY A 137 -6.90 -4.96 -2.27
CA GLY A 137 -5.73 -5.20 -3.11
C GLY A 137 -4.61 -4.17 -3.01
N GLY A 138 -4.72 -3.18 -2.13
CA GLY A 138 -3.68 -2.16 -1.94
C GLY A 138 -2.36 -2.76 -1.43
N LYS A 139 -2.41 -3.68 -0.47
CA LYS A 139 -1.24 -4.42 0.03
C LYS A 139 -0.79 -5.46 -0.98
N THR A 140 -1.71 -6.20 -1.59
CA THR A 140 -1.44 -7.17 -2.66
C THR A 140 -0.59 -6.58 -3.78
N THR A 141 -0.99 -5.41 -4.31
CA THR A 141 -0.25 -4.73 -5.39
C THR A 141 1.11 -4.20 -4.93
N LEU A 142 1.26 -3.85 -3.65
CA LEU A 142 2.55 -3.53 -3.06
C LEU A 142 3.46 -4.77 -3.01
N TYR A 143 2.95 -5.88 -2.50
CA TYR A 143 3.68 -7.15 -2.45
C TYR A 143 4.10 -7.62 -3.84
N ALA A 144 3.20 -7.52 -4.82
CA ALA A 144 3.48 -7.87 -6.21
C ALA A 144 4.63 -7.04 -6.79
N SER A 145 4.66 -5.73 -6.52
CA SER A 145 5.74 -4.86 -6.95
C SER A 145 7.07 -5.22 -6.28
N LEU A 146 7.07 -5.55 -4.98
CA LEU A 146 8.26 -5.94 -4.23
C LEU A 146 8.78 -7.32 -4.63
N ALA A 147 7.87 -8.28 -4.85
CA ALA A 147 8.24 -9.63 -5.29
C ALA A 147 8.82 -9.66 -6.71
N GLY A 148 8.47 -8.69 -7.52
CA GLY A 148 8.95 -8.58 -8.90
C GLY A 148 8.46 -9.70 -9.81
N PRO A 149 8.92 -9.74 -11.08
CA PRO A 149 8.40 -10.67 -12.09
C PRO A 149 8.69 -12.14 -11.77
N ASP A 150 9.72 -12.44 -11.02
CA ASP A 150 10.13 -13.80 -10.64
C ASP A 150 9.44 -14.28 -9.35
N GLY A 151 8.72 -13.41 -8.65
CA GLY A 151 7.93 -13.74 -7.47
C GLY A 151 6.49 -14.10 -7.79
N LEU A 152 5.75 -14.51 -6.75
CA LEU A 152 4.32 -14.79 -6.86
C LEU A 152 3.58 -14.32 -5.62
N VAL A 153 2.46 -13.65 -5.81
CA VAL A 153 1.53 -13.32 -4.72
C VAL A 153 0.25 -14.13 -4.92
N VAL A 154 -0.09 -14.97 -3.95
CA VAL A 154 -1.41 -15.59 -3.86
C VAL A 154 -2.27 -14.70 -2.96
N ALA A 155 -3.24 -14.02 -3.56
CA ALA A 155 -4.10 -13.07 -2.89
C ALA A 155 -5.47 -13.69 -2.64
N ASN A 156 -5.76 -14.02 -1.37
CA ASN A 156 -6.99 -14.69 -0.97
C ASN A 156 -8.00 -13.72 -0.36
N GLU A 157 -9.25 -13.83 -0.74
CA GLU A 157 -10.36 -13.12 -0.12
C GLU A 157 -11.59 -14.01 -0.12
N ILE A 158 -12.11 -14.32 1.07
CA ILE A 158 -13.23 -15.25 1.22
C ILE A 158 -14.56 -14.67 0.73
N ASP A 159 -14.76 -13.37 0.88
CA ASP A 159 -15.95 -12.70 0.35
C ASP A 159 -15.84 -12.50 -1.15
N ARG A 160 -16.73 -13.13 -1.90
CA ARG A 160 -16.70 -13.10 -3.38
C ARG A 160 -16.86 -11.71 -3.98
N ARG A 161 -17.62 -10.82 -3.34
CA ARG A 161 -17.80 -9.44 -3.82
C ARG A 161 -16.52 -8.64 -3.63
N ARG A 162 -15.88 -8.80 -2.48
CA ARG A 162 -14.59 -8.16 -2.20
C ARG A 162 -13.49 -8.77 -3.08
N ALA A 163 -13.51 -10.08 -3.34
CA ALA A 163 -12.58 -10.74 -4.24
C ALA A 163 -12.69 -10.22 -5.69
N GLN A 164 -13.89 -9.84 -6.14
CA GLN A 164 -14.07 -9.20 -7.44
C GLN A 164 -13.38 -7.84 -7.49
N VAL A 165 -13.53 -7.02 -6.44
CA VAL A 165 -12.84 -5.72 -6.32
C VAL A 165 -11.32 -5.89 -6.30
N LEU A 166 -10.83 -6.90 -5.57
CA LEU A 166 -9.42 -7.28 -5.55
C LEU A 166 -8.92 -7.62 -6.96
N ALA A 167 -9.64 -8.50 -7.66
CA ALA A 167 -9.28 -8.92 -9.03
C ALA A 167 -9.25 -7.74 -10.02
N ASP A 168 -10.20 -6.80 -9.90
CA ASP A 168 -10.27 -5.62 -10.75
C ASP A 168 -9.09 -4.66 -10.45
N ASN A 169 -8.72 -4.48 -9.17
CA ASN A 169 -7.57 -3.67 -8.79
C ASN A 169 -6.25 -4.30 -9.23
N VAL A 170 -6.08 -5.62 -9.11
CA VAL A 170 -4.91 -6.36 -9.60
C VAL A 170 -4.80 -6.23 -11.13
N ARG A 171 -5.90 -6.41 -11.84
CA ARG A 171 -5.96 -6.25 -13.30
C ARG A 171 -5.61 -4.82 -13.73
N LYS A 172 -6.17 -3.83 -13.03
CA LYS A 172 -5.86 -2.43 -13.24
C LYS A 172 -4.38 -2.12 -12.96
N TRP A 173 -3.80 -2.70 -11.92
CA TRP A 173 -2.37 -2.57 -11.63
C TRP A 173 -1.51 -3.12 -12.75
N GLY A 174 -1.93 -4.22 -13.39
CA GLY A 174 -1.32 -4.77 -14.61
C GLY A 174 -0.08 -5.61 -14.35
N THR A 175 0.00 -6.24 -13.18
CA THR A 175 1.07 -7.20 -12.84
C THR A 175 0.67 -8.63 -13.22
N GLY A 176 1.62 -9.43 -13.72
CA GLY A 176 1.40 -10.82 -14.09
C GLY A 176 1.67 -11.85 -12.99
N ASN A 177 2.13 -11.40 -11.83
CA ASN A 177 2.61 -12.25 -10.75
C ASN A 177 1.64 -12.35 -9.56
N VAL A 178 0.33 -12.15 -9.78
CA VAL A 178 -0.71 -12.30 -8.75
C VAL A 178 -1.76 -13.31 -9.18
N ALA A 179 -2.02 -14.29 -8.31
CA ALA A 179 -3.15 -15.21 -8.39
C ALA A 179 -4.20 -14.84 -7.35
N VAL A 180 -5.43 -14.54 -7.78
CA VAL A 180 -6.54 -14.24 -6.86
C VAL A 180 -7.32 -15.51 -6.57
N THR A 181 -7.57 -15.80 -5.29
CA THR A 181 -8.31 -16.98 -4.82
C THR A 181 -9.45 -16.59 -3.87
N THR A 182 -10.44 -17.48 -3.73
CA THR A 182 -11.59 -17.34 -2.82
C THR A 182 -11.74 -18.59 -1.97
N CYS A 183 -10.66 -19.00 -1.33
CA CYS A 183 -10.62 -20.20 -0.51
C CYS A 183 -10.86 -19.89 0.95
N GLU A 184 -11.42 -20.85 1.70
CA GLU A 184 -11.33 -20.84 3.16
C GLU A 184 -9.86 -20.91 3.58
N PRO A 185 -9.40 -20.11 4.57
CA PRO A 185 -8.00 -20.10 4.99
C PRO A 185 -7.41 -21.47 5.31
N ARG A 186 -8.20 -22.38 5.90
CA ARG A 186 -7.77 -23.75 6.20
C ARG A 186 -7.42 -24.58 4.98
N GLN A 187 -8.00 -24.30 3.81
CA GLN A 187 -7.67 -25.00 2.56
C GLN A 187 -6.28 -24.61 2.04
N LEU A 188 -5.80 -23.42 2.42
CA LEU A 188 -4.46 -22.97 2.10
C LEU A 188 -3.41 -23.60 3.01
N GLY A 189 -3.81 -24.21 4.13
CA GLY A 189 -2.95 -25.00 5.01
C GLY A 189 -2.36 -26.27 4.34
N ASP A 190 -2.99 -26.76 3.28
CA ASP A 190 -2.48 -27.90 2.50
C ASP A 190 -1.17 -27.58 1.74
N PHE A 191 -0.84 -26.28 1.61
CA PHE A 191 0.41 -25.79 1.00
C PHE A 191 1.52 -25.60 2.06
N GLU A 192 1.75 -26.61 2.87
CA GLU A 192 2.75 -26.58 3.93
C GLU A 192 4.15 -26.22 3.37
N ALA A 193 4.83 -25.27 4.01
CA ALA A 193 6.16 -24.75 3.64
C ALA A 193 6.29 -24.27 2.17
N TRP A 194 5.17 -24.02 1.47
CA TRP A 194 5.22 -23.57 0.09
C TRP A 194 5.42 -22.06 -0.05
N PHE A 195 4.86 -21.28 0.89
CA PHE A 195 5.01 -19.84 0.93
C PHE A 195 6.27 -19.43 1.70
N ASP A 196 6.99 -18.45 1.16
CA ASP A 196 8.14 -17.84 1.85
C ASP A 196 7.69 -16.82 2.90
N MET A 197 6.52 -16.18 2.65
CA MET A 197 5.90 -15.17 3.52
C MET A 197 4.40 -15.34 3.55
N VAL A 198 3.80 -15.07 4.71
CA VAL A 198 2.34 -14.99 4.89
C VAL A 198 2.01 -13.64 5.50
N ALA A 199 1.24 -12.84 4.77
CA ALA A 199 0.72 -11.55 5.21
C ALA A 199 -0.75 -11.71 5.63
N VAL A 200 -1.09 -11.24 6.82
CA VAL A 200 -2.44 -11.34 7.37
C VAL A 200 -2.88 -9.95 7.84
N ASP A 201 -3.79 -9.35 7.10
CA ASP A 201 -4.52 -8.13 7.49
C ASP A 201 -5.97 -8.51 7.71
N ALA A 202 -6.20 -9.21 8.83
CA ALA A 202 -7.48 -9.81 9.14
C ALA A 202 -8.53 -8.75 9.55
N PRO A 203 -9.82 -9.05 9.39
CA PRO A 203 -10.88 -8.27 10.00
C PRO A 203 -10.61 -8.03 11.48
N CYS A 204 -10.84 -6.82 11.95
CA CYS A 204 -10.58 -6.41 13.33
C CYS A 204 -11.72 -5.51 13.83
N SER A 205 -11.62 -5.02 15.07
CA SER A 205 -12.58 -4.14 15.72
C SER A 205 -12.83 -2.78 15.05
N GLY A 206 -12.09 -2.45 13.99
CA GLY A 206 -12.29 -1.23 13.21
C GLY A 206 -11.64 0.03 13.80
N GLU A 207 -10.80 -0.08 14.81
CA GLU A 207 -10.14 1.06 15.48
C GLU A 207 -9.30 1.91 14.51
N GLY A 208 -8.71 1.28 13.48
CA GLY A 208 -8.02 1.98 12.41
C GLY A 208 -8.90 2.93 11.59
N MET A 209 -10.23 2.83 11.71
CA MET A 209 -11.19 3.73 11.06
C MET A 209 -11.57 4.95 11.91
N PHE A 210 -11.18 5.01 13.18
CA PHE A 210 -11.60 6.08 14.12
C PHE A 210 -11.28 7.49 13.64
N ARG A 211 -10.25 7.65 12.84
CA ARG A 211 -9.85 8.94 12.27
C ARG A 211 -10.68 9.31 11.04
N LYS A 212 -11.28 8.34 10.36
CA LYS A 212 -11.98 8.51 9.08
C LYS A 212 -13.49 8.47 9.21
N ASP A 213 -13.99 7.74 10.20
CA ASP A 213 -15.40 7.43 10.35
C ASP A 213 -15.82 7.58 11.81
N ALA A 214 -16.60 8.62 12.06
CA ALA A 214 -17.16 8.87 13.37
C ALA A 214 -18.11 7.74 13.82
N GLN A 215 -18.75 7.05 12.89
CA GLN A 215 -19.64 5.93 13.20
C GLN A 215 -18.85 4.74 13.73
N ALA A 216 -17.64 4.48 13.21
CA ALA A 216 -16.77 3.43 13.71
C ALA A 216 -16.41 3.65 15.19
N ARG A 217 -16.25 4.91 15.63
CA ARG A 217 -16.06 5.24 17.07
C ARG A 217 -17.30 4.97 17.90
N ALA A 218 -18.48 5.28 17.35
CA ALA A 218 -19.76 5.10 18.07
C ALA A 218 -20.17 3.63 18.20
N GLU A 219 -19.81 2.80 17.24
CA GLU A 219 -20.13 1.36 17.19
C GLU A 219 -19.08 0.49 17.89
N TRP A 220 -17.93 1.07 18.27
CA TRP A 220 -16.89 0.31 18.96
C TRP A 220 -17.33 -0.23 20.31
N SER A 221 -16.98 -1.45 20.60
CA SER A 221 -17.21 -2.07 21.89
C SER A 221 -16.12 -3.11 22.20
N GLU A 222 -15.87 -3.35 23.47
CA GLU A 222 -14.97 -4.42 23.91
C GLU A 222 -15.42 -5.81 23.41
N GLY A 223 -16.70 -5.99 23.18
CA GLY A 223 -17.25 -7.23 22.60
C GLY A 223 -16.77 -7.47 21.18
N ASN A 224 -16.67 -6.41 20.37
CA ASN A 224 -16.18 -6.47 18.99
C ASN A 224 -14.67 -6.72 18.91
N VAL A 225 -13.92 -6.35 19.96
CA VAL A 225 -12.46 -6.62 20.04
C VAL A 225 -12.17 -8.10 20.30
N LYS A 226 -13.11 -8.83 20.89
CA LYS A 226 -12.96 -10.25 21.29
C LYS A 226 -13.45 -11.24 20.22
N LEU A 227 -14.02 -10.76 19.13
CA LEU A 227 -14.47 -11.57 17.99
C LEU A 227 -13.29 -11.83 17.02
#